data_41b1ab50192e34ff2a28539fcecf607b
#
_entry.id   41b1ab50192e34ff2a28539fcecf607b
#
_cell.length_a   1.000
_cell.length_b   1.000
_cell.length_c   1.000
_cell.angle_alpha   90.00
_cell.angle_beta   90.00
_cell.angle_gamma   90.00
#
_symmetry.space_group_name_H-M   'P 1'
#
loop_
_entity.id
_entity.type
_entity.pdbx_description
1 polymer ?
#
loop_
_entity_poly.entity_id
_entity_poly.type
_entity_poly.pdbx_seq_one_letter_code
_entity_poly.pdbx_strand_id
1 'polypeptide(L)'
;AVAAPPEATPSPPAVPTVTQIDVPTITQIDRIRAALANEIAGGGLTVGTKGNFIVVEISNQLLFAPGQAELKPEFQPIAADIATALNAEPGPIWIVGHTDNVKPKKSSQFKSNFDLSVARAKAVQAMVANELKDPSRVAVDGKGEDEPIADNATADGRAKNRRVDVMIPKEETL
;
A
#
# COMPACT_ATOMS: atom_id res chain seq x y z
N ALA A 1 40.69 -64.71 -24.82
CA ALA A 1 40.01 -63.50 -25.25
C ALA A 1 39.53 -62.74 -24.12
N VAL A 2 40.16 -61.65 -23.86
CA VAL A 2 39.76 -60.75 -22.75
C VAL A 2 38.65 -59.88 -23.25
N ALA A 3 37.47 -60.06 -22.72
CA ALA A 3 36.39 -59.13 -22.96
C ALA A 3 36.78 -57.79 -22.38
N ALA A 4 36.73 -56.80 -23.21
CA ALA A 4 36.91 -55.42 -22.71
C ALA A 4 35.87 -55.17 -21.61
N PRO A 5 36.28 -54.59 -20.50
CA PRO A 5 35.30 -54.21 -19.51
C PRO A 5 34.27 -53.28 -20.12
N PRO A 6 33.02 -53.43 -19.83
CA PRO A 6 32.04 -52.53 -20.37
C PRO A 6 32.45 -51.11 -19.98
N GLU A 7 32.67 -50.32 -21.00
CA GLU A 7 32.85 -48.91 -20.76
C GLU A 7 31.67 -48.42 -19.91
N ALA A 8 32.00 -47.94 -18.74
CA ALA A 8 31.02 -47.26 -17.97
C ALA A 8 30.48 -46.13 -18.84
N THR A 9 29.25 -46.27 -19.29
CA THR A 9 28.57 -45.16 -19.93
C THR A 9 28.70 -43.95 -18.99
N PRO A 10 29.31 -42.89 -19.48
CA PRO A 10 29.33 -41.70 -18.66
C PRO A 10 27.90 -41.38 -18.30
N SER A 11 27.64 -41.31 -17.01
CA SER A 11 26.37 -40.77 -16.55
C SER A 11 26.15 -39.45 -17.27
N PRO A 12 24.98 -39.23 -17.91
CA PRO A 12 24.73 -37.95 -18.51
C PRO A 12 25.03 -36.91 -17.42
N PRO A 13 25.76 -35.86 -17.76
CA PRO A 13 26.01 -34.80 -16.80
C PRO A 13 24.66 -34.47 -16.21
N ALA A 14 24.58 -34.55 -14.90
CA ALA A 14 23.39 -34.14 -14.21
C ALA A 14 22.97 -32.86 -14.88
N VAL A 15 21.87 -32.90 -15.61
CA VAL A 15 21.27 -31.68 -16.12
C VAL A 15 21.21 -30.78 -14.93
N PRO A 16 21.93 -29.63 -14.95
CA PRO A 16 21.69 -28.70 -13.85
C PRO A 16 20.21 -28.57 -13.83
N THR A 17 19.63 -29.08 -12.81
CA THR A 17 18.23 -28.93 -12.59
C THR A 17 18.02 -27.45 -12.72
N VAL A 18 17.40 -27.02 -13.80
CA VAL A 18 17.06 -25.63 -14.06
C VAL A 18 16.02 -25.16 -13.04
N THR A 19 16.02 -25.80 -11.94
CA THR A 19 15.25 -25.54 -10.77
C THR A 19 15.69 -24.30 -10.03
N GLN A 20 16.65 -23.59 -10.55
CA GLN A 20 17.04 -22.32 -10.00
C GLN A 20 17.50 -21.39 -11.11
N ILE A 21 16.66 -21.24 -12.09
CA ILE A 21 16.53 -19.91 -12.58
C ILE A 21 15.98 -19.15 -11.37
N ASP A 22 16.78 -18.26 -10.82
CA ASP A 22 16.26 -17.20 -9.99
C ASP A 22 15.34 -16.35 -10.86
N VAL A 23 14.18 -16.89 -11.15
CA VAL A 23 13.05 -16.06 -11.49
C VAL A 23 12.74 -15.37 -10.17
N PRO A 24 13.00 -14.06 -10.03
CA PRO A 24 12.64 -13.39 -8.80
C PRO A 24 11.17 -13.70 -8.53
N THR A 25 10.91 -14.37 -7.42
CA THR A 25 9.56 -14.62 -6.97
C THR A 25 8.91 -13.25 -6.89
N ILE A 26 7.92 -12.99 -7.76
CA ILE A 26 7.16 -11.75 -7.69
C ILE A 26 6.42 -11.77 -6.36
N THR A 27 6.91 -10.98 -5.42
CA THR A 27 6.31 -10.89 -4.11
C THR A 27 5.01 -10.09 -4.17
N GLN A 28 4.19 -10.25 -3.14
CA GLN A 28 2.95 -9.47 -3.00
C GLN A 28 3.21 -7.97 -3.11
N ILE A 29 4.24 -7.47 -2.45
CA ILE A 29 4.58 -6.04 -2.51
C ILE A 29 5.00 -5.62 -3.92
N ASP A 30 5.70 -6.49 -4.66
CA ASP A 30 6.10 -6.20 -6.05
C ASP A 30 4.89 -6.11 -6.96
N ARG A 31 3.88 -6.96 -6.76
CA ARG A 31 2.63 -6.91 -7.51
C ARG A 31 1.90 -5.59 -7.29
N ILE A 32 1.82 -5.16 -6.03
CA ILE A 32 1.16 -3.91 -5.67
C ILE A 32 1.93 -2.72 -6.25
N ARG A 33 3.25 -2.71 -6.12
CA ARG A 33 4.09 -1.65 -6.70
C ARG A 33 3.97 -1.57 -8.22
N ALA A 34 3.89 -2.72 -8.89
CA ALA A 34 3.70 -2.76 -10.33
C ALA A 34 2.34 -2.19 -10.74
N ALA A 35 1.29 -2.54 -10.01
CA ALA A 35 -0.06 -2.03 -10.26
C ALA A 35 -0.18 -0.52 -10.04
N LEU A 36 0.63 0.05 -9.15
CA LEU A 36 0.61 1.45 -8.77
C LEU A 36 1.84 2.22 -9.27
N ALA A 37 2.57 1.68 -10.26
CA ALA A 37 3.83 2.25 -10.73
C ALA A 37 3.69 3.70 -11.22
N ASN A 38 2.61 4.02 -11.91
CA ASN A 38 2.37 5.37 -12.42
C ASN A 38 2.13 6.37 -11.29
N GLU A 39 1.37 5.97 -10.29
CA GLU A 39 1.07 6.80 -9.12
C GLU A 39 2.31 7.01 -8.26
N ILE A 40 3.13 5.98 -8.09
CA ILE A 40 4.40 6.08 -7.38
C ILE A 40 5.36 7.02 -8.11
N ALA A 41 5.48 6.89 -9.42
CA ALA A 41 6.33 7.74 -10.24
C ALA A 41 5.90 9.19 -10.23
N GLY A 42 4.59 9.44 -10.16
CA GLY A 42 4.03 10.80 -10.08
C GLY A 42 4.23 11.49 -8.73
N GLY A 43 4.66 10.75 -7.72
CA GLY A 43 4.79 11.25 -6.36
C GLY A 43 3.45 11.26 -5.61
N GLY A 44 3.50 11.40 -4.30
CA GLY A 44 2.31 11.45 -3.45
C GLY A 44 1.76 10.10 -3.02
N LEU A 45 2.26 9.01 -3.59
CA LEU A 45 1.89 7.65 -3.20
C LEU A 45 3.15 6.80 -3.08
N THR A 46 3.27 6.06 -1.98
CA THR A 46 4.38 5.14 -1.75
C THR A 46 3.85 3.80 -1.25
N VAL A 47 4.58 2.73 -1.51
CA VAL A 47 4.25 1.39 -1.06
C VAL A 47 5.40 0.86 -0.22
N GLY A 48 5.11 0.46 1.00
CA GLY A 48 6.09 -0.05 1.93
C GLY A 48 5.50 -1.12 2.84
N THR A 49 6.21 -1.43 3.91
CA THR A 49 5.77 -2.41 4.90
C THR A 49 5.78 -1.80 6.29
N LYS A 50 4.87 -2.24 7.14
CA LYS A 50 4.80 -1.88 8.56
C LYS A 50 4.35 -3.10 9.35
N GLY A 51 5.26 -3.69 10.13
CA GLY A 51 4.96 -4.93 10.82
C GLY A 51 4.56 -6.04 9.85
N ASN A 52 3.40 -6.64 10.08
CA ASN A 52 2.84 -7.70 9.24
C ASN A 52 1.96 -7.17 8.10
N PHE A 53 2.04 -5.88 7.81
CA PHE A 53 1.19 -5.24 6.81
C PHE A 53 2.00 -4.66 5.66
N ILE A 54 1.40 -4.69 4.48
CA ILE A 54 1.81 -3.84 3.37
C ILE A 54 0.99 -2.56 3.47
N VAL A 55 1.66 -1.42 3.34
CA VAL A 55 1.04 -0.11 3.50
C VAL A 55 1.21 0.68 2.20
N VAL A 56 0.10 1.14 1.66
CA VAL A 56 0.07 2.14 0.60
C VAL A 56 -0.15 3.49 1.29
N GLU A 57 0.88 4.30 1.35
CA GLU A 57 0.81 5.65 1.93
C GLU A 57 0.41 6.64 0.86
N ILE A 58 -0.66 7.38 1.09
CA ILE A 58 -1.17 8.37 0.15
C ILE A 58 -1.06 9.74 0.79
N SER A 59 -0.27 10.62 0.17
CA SER A 59 -0.12 11.99 0.63
C SER A 59 -1.45 12.74 0.58
N ASN A 60 -1.71 13.53 1.61
CA ASN A 60 -2.91 14.33 1.70
C ASN A 60 -3.07 15.33 0.56
N GLN A 61 -1.97 15.82 0.00
CA GLN A 61 -1.99 16.74 -1.14
C GLN A 61 -2.61 16.12 -2.38
N LEU A 62 -2.48 14.80 -2.53
CA LEU A 62 -3.09 14.07 -3.63
C LEU A 62 -4.60 13.89 -3.43
N LEU A 63 -5.04 13.89 -2.18
CA LEU A 63 -6.39 13.50 -1.78
C LEU A 63 -7.32 14.69 -1.56
N PHE A 64 -6.85 15.70 -0.81
CA PHE A 64 -7.70 16.75 -0.24
C PHE A 64 -7.10 18.14 -0.40
N ALA A 65 -7.97 19.12 -0.49
CA ALA A 65 -7.56 20.51 -0.26
C ALA A 65 -7.22 20.71 1.25
N PRO A 66 -6.40 21.72 1.58
CA PRO A 66 -6.05 21.98 2.99
C PRO A 66 -7.27 22.11 3.90
N GLY A 67 -7.27 21.39 5.02
CA GLY A 67 -8.35 21.41 5.99
C GLY A 67 -9.64 20.71 5.59
N GLN A 68 -9.69 20.14 4.38
CA GLN A 68 -10.89 19.50 3.85
C GLN A 68 -10.85 17.97 4.01
N ALA A 69 -12.01 17.36 3.97
CA ALA A 69 -12.18 15.91 3.92
C ALA A 69 -12.99 15.46 2.71
N GLU A 70 -13.09 16.34 1.71
CA GLU A 70 -13.70 16.05 0.42
C GLU A 70 -12.60 15.73 -0.59
N LEU A 71 -12.71 14.56 -1.23
CA LEU A 71 -11.70 14.08 -2.18
C LEU A 71 -11.66 14.92 -3.45
N LYS A 72 -10.47 15.20 -3.91
CA LYS A 72 -10.26 15.82 -5.22
C LYS A 72 -10.72 14.87 -6.33
N PRO A 73 -11.37 15.38 -7.39
CA PRO A 73 -11.79 14.54 -8.52
C PRO A 73 -10.64 13.78 -9.18
N GLU A 74 -9.45 14.33 -9.15
CA GLU A 74 -8.23 13.74 -9.73
C GLU A 74 -7.83 12.44 -9.04
N PHE A 75 -8.32 12.18 -7.84
CA PHE A 75 -8.06 10.94 -7.11
C PHE A 75 -8.88 9.76 -7.66
N GLN A 76 -9.97 9.99 -8.36
CA GLN A 76 -10.84 8.92 -8.83
C GLN A 76 -10.11 7.84 -9.65
N PRO A 77 -9.31 8.16 -10.68
CA PRO A 77 -8.56 7.12 -11.40
C PRO A 77 -7.51 6.44 -10.53
N ILE A 78 -6.92 7.15 -9.58
CA ILE A 78 -5.97 6.58 -8.64
C ILE A 78 -6.66 5.59 -7.71
N ALA A 79 -7.85 5.92 -7.22
CA ALA A 79 -8.66 5.01 -6.41
C ALA A 79 -9.01 3.72 -7.18
N ALA A 80 -9.32 3.84 -8.47
CA ALA A 80 -9.57 2.68 -9.32
C ALA A 80 -8.34 1.77 -9.44
N ASP A 81 -7.16 2.35 -9.61
CA ASP A 81 -5.90 1.60 -9.68
C ASP A 81 -5.56 0.93 -8.34
N ILE A 82 -5.78 1.63 -7.23
CA ILE A 82 -5.62 1.06 -5.89
C ILE A 82 -6.59 -0.12 -5.69
N ALA A 83 -7.84 0.03 -6.05
CA ALA A 83 -8.83 -1.03 -5.94
C ALA A 83 -8.47 -2.24 -6.81
N THR A 84 -7.97 -2.01 -8.02
CA THR A 84 -7.48 -3.08 -8.89
C THR A 84 -6.35 -3.86 -8.23
N ALA A 85 -5.39 -3.17 -7.64
CA ALA A 85 -4.29 -3.79 -6.89
C ALA A 85 -4.82 -4.61 -5.70
N LEU A 86 -5.77 -4.07 -4.95
CA LEU A 86 -6.35 -4.72 -3.77
C LEU A 86 -7.25 -5.90 -4.13
N ASN A 87 -7.96 -5.85 -5.26
CA ASN A 87 -8.78 -6.96 -5.75
C ASN A 87 -7.93 -8.21 -6.06
N ALA A 88 -6.66 -8.03 -6.37
CA ALA A 88 -5.72 -9.12 -6.64
C ALA A 88 -5.14 -9.73 -5.35
N GLU A 89 -5.34 -9.09 -4.20
CA GLU A 89 -4.76 -9.51 -2.92
C GLU A 89 -5.86 -9.87 -1.92
N PRO A 90 -5.73 -10.98 -1.21
CA PRO A 90 -6.77 -11.42 -0.27
C PRO A 90 -6.67 -10.72 1.08
N GLY A 91 -7.73 -10.81 1.86
CA GLY A 91 -7.76 -10.44 3.25
C GLY A 91 -8.42 -9.10 3.52
N PRO A 92 -8.47 -8.70 4.80
CA PRO A 92 -9.07 -7.44 5.20
C PRO A 92 -8.21 -6.25 4.73
N ILE A 93 -8.88 -5.13 4.53
CA ILE A 93 -8.26 -3.86 4.13
C ILE A 93 -8.56 -2.85 5.22
N TRP A 94 -7.54 -2.16 5.72
CA TRP A 94 -7.72 -1.04 6.64
C TRP A 94 -7.32 0.25 5.96
N ILE A 95 -8.18 1.24 6.07
CA ILE A 95 -7.89 2.61 5.64
C ILE A 95 -7.77 3.47 6.88
N VAL A 96 -6.59 4.01 7.12
CA VAL A 96 -6.25 4.72 8.35
C VAL A 96 -5.83 6.15 8.02
N GLY A 97 -6.58 7.12 8.55
CA GLY A 97 -6.26 8.54 8.39
C GLY A 97 -5.28 9.02 9.45
N HIS A 98 -4.38 9.90 9.03
CA HIS A 98 -3.39 10.56 9.90
C HIS A 98 -3.32 12.05 9.61
N THR A 99 -3.01 12.82 10.65
CA THR A 99 -2.80 14.27 10.56
C THR A 99 -1.42 14.65 11.07
N ASP A 100 -1.05 15.91 10.85
CA ASP A 100 0.04 16.51 11.62
C ASP A 100 -0.48 16.93 13.01
N ASN A 101 0.36 17.60 13.81
CA ASN A 101 0.00 18.04 15.15
C ASN A 101 -0.62 19.44 15.20
N VAL A 102 -0.89 20.06 14.08
CA VAL A 102 -1.57 21.35 14.02
C VAL A 102 -3.07 21.13 14.22
N LYS A 103 -3.63 21.77 15.22
CA LYS A 103 -5.06 21.62 15.52
C LYS A 103 -5.92 22.22 14.39
N PRO A 104 -7.10 21.65 14.11
CA PRO A 104 -8.04 22.25 13.17
C PRO A 104 -8.40 23.68 13.63
N LYS A 105 -8.64 24.56 12.66
CA LYS A 105 -9.09 25.92 12.94
C LYS A 105 -10.45 25.89 13.63
N LYS A 106 -10.74 26.89 14.46
CA LYS A 106 -12.04 27.04 15.15
C LYS A 106 -13.22 27.10 14.17
N SER A 107 -12.99 27.61 12.96
CA SER A 107 -13.98 27.68 11.88
C SER A 107 -14.16 26.34 11.15
N SER A 108 -13.32 25.35 11.44
CA SER A 108 -13.43 24.02 10.83
C SER A 108 -14.65 23.27 11.35
N GLN A 109 -15.27 22.48 10.48
CA GLN A 109 -16.30 21.54 10.89
C GLN A 109 -15.77 20.38 11.76
N PHE A 110 -14.45 20.20 11.80
CA PHE A 110 -13.79 19.16 12.60
C PHE A 110 -13.30 19.73 13.92
N LYS A 111 -13.68 19.08 15.02
CA LYS A 111 -13.33 19.53 16.36
C LYS A 111 -11.94 19.10 16.79
N SER A 112 -11.40 18.05 16.17
CA SER A 112 -10.09 17.49 16.50
C SER A 112 -9.42 16.89 15.29
N ASN A 113 -8.11 16.65 15.40
CA ASN A 113 -7.36 15.92 14.39
C ASN A 113 -7.85 14.47 14.25
N PHE A 114 -8.32 13.89 15.34
CA PHE A 114 -8.93 12.56 15.29
C PHE A 114 -10.17 12.56 14.40
N ASP A 115 -11.09 13.47 14.60
CA ASP A 115 -12.31 13.57 13.79
C ASP A 115 -11.99 13.82 12.33
N LEU A 116 -11.02 14.68 12.03
CA LEU A 116 -10.56 14.96 10.68
C LEU A 116 -9.97 13.71 10.03
N SER A 117 -9.15 12.98 10.76
CA SER A 117 -8.51 11.74 10.24
C SER A 117 -9.54 10.66 9.92
N VAL A 118 -10.55 10.49 10.77
CA VAL A 118 -11.65 9.55 10.52
C VAL A 118 -12.44 9.95 9.27
N ALA A 119 -12.79 11.23 9.16
CA ALA A 119 -13.56 11.73 8.01
C ALA A 119 -12.80 11.52 6.68
N ARG A 120 -11.50 11.77 6.70
CA ARG A 120 -10.64 11.56 5.53
C ARG A 120 -10.53 10.09 5.15
N ALA A 121 -10.36 9.22 6.13
CA ALA A 121 -10.32 7.78 5.89
C ALA A 121 -11.66 7.28 5.30
N LYS A 122 -12.79 7.75 5.81
CA LYS A 122 -14.11 7.41 5.28
C LYS A 122 -14.30 7.89 3.83
N ALA A 123 -13.80 9.07 3.50
CA ALA A 123 -13.87 9.59 2.13
C ALA A 123 -13.09 8.71 1.15
N VAL A 124 -11.88 8.30 1.53
CA VAL A 124 -11.07 7.38 0.72
C VAL A 124 -11.76 6.02 0.60
N GLN A 125 -12.29 5.51 1.70
CA GLN A 125 -13.06 4.25 1.71
C GLN A 125 -14.20 4.28 0.70
N ALA A 126 -15.00 5.33 0.71
CA ALA A 126 -16.16 5.42 -0.17
C ALA A 126 -15.77 5.33 -1.65
N MET A 127 -14.68 6.01 -2.02
CA MET A 127 -14.24 6.02 -3.41
C MET A 127 -13.57 4.71 -3.82
N VAL A 128 -12.72 4.13 -2.97
CA VAL A 128 -12.06 2.85 -3.23
C VAL A 128 -13.07 1.70 -3.22
N ALA A 129 -14.01 1.71 -2.29
CA ALA A 129 -15.02 0.65 -2.15
C ALA A 129 -15.91 0.52 -3.40
N ASN A 130 -16.19 1.63 -4.09
CA ASN A 130 -16.97 1.59 -5.33
C ASN A 130 -16.33 0.74 -6.43
N GLU A 131 -15.01 0.61 -6.39
CA GLU A 131 -14.22 -0.13 -7.39
C GLU A 131 -13.81 -1.53 -6.91
N LEU A 132 -14.09 -1.87 -5.64
CA LEU A 132 -13.77 -3.18 -5.07
C LEU A 132 -14.85 -4.21 -5.42
N LYS A 133 -14.41 -5.44 -5.70
CA LYS A 133 -15.32 -6.58 -5.88
C LYS A 133 -16.08 -6.92 -4.61
N ASP A 134 -15.41 -6.78 -3.45
CA ASP A 134 -16.00 -6.99 -2.14
C ASP A 134 -15.69 -5.80 -1.23
N PRO A 135 -16.57 -4.78 -1.21
CA PRO A 135 -16.38 -3.61 -0.38
C PRO A 135 -16.48 -3.88 1.13
N SER A 136 -17.04 -5.03 1.53
CA SER A 136 -17.13 -5.40 2.95
C SER A 136 -15.76 -5.71 3.58
N ARG A 137 -14.72 -5.88 2.76
CA ARG A 137 -13.33 -6.08 3.24
C ARG A 137 -12.76 -4.87 3.95
N VAL A 138 -13.31 -3.68 3.73
CA VAL A 138 -12.70 -2.42 4.16
C VAL A 138 -13.20 -2.01 5.53
N ALA A 139 -12.26 -1.79 6.44
CA ALA A 139 -12.48 -1.11 7.72
C ALA A 139 -11.76 0.24 7.72
N VAL A 140 -12.29 1.18 8.47
CA VAL A 140 -11.77 2.54 8.56
C VAL A 140 -11.34 2.83 9.99
N ASP A 141 -10.21 3.52 10.15
CA ASP A 141 -9.74 4.02 11.42
C ASP A 141 -9.12 5.41 11.26
N GLY A 142 -9.07 6.16 12.33
CA GLY A 142 -8.38 7.44 12.40
C GLY A 142 -7.45 7.45 13.58
N LYS A 143 -6.24 7.92 13.37
CA LYS A 143 -5.20 8.04 14.41
C LYS A 143 -4.91 9.50 14.78
N GLY A 144 -5.52 10.46 14.08
CA GLY A 144 -5.21 11.86 14.29
C GLY A 144 -3.71 12.11 14.16
N GLU A 145 -3.13 12.78 15.15
CA GLU A 145 -1.71 13.10 15.21
C GLU A 145 -0.83 12.05 15.92
N ASP A 146 -1.42 10.95 16.38
CA ASP A 146 -0.79 10.03 17.35
C ASP A 146 0.29 9.13 16.73
N GLU A 147 0.32 8.98 15.40
CA GLU A 147 1.29 8.12 14.72
C GLU A 147 2.08 8.88 13.65
N PRO A 148 2.94 9.81 14.05
CA PRO A 148 3.76 10.55 13.09
C PRO A 148 4.83 9.65 12.46
N ILE A 149 5.12 9.89 11.17
CA ILE A 149 6.22 9.24 10.47
C ILE A 149 7.38 10.21 10.20
N ALA A 150 7.21 11.48 10.54
CA ALA A 150 8.19 12.52 10.32
C ALA A 150 8.07 13.58 11.41
N ASP A 151 9.03 14.50 11.44
CA ASP A 151 9.08 15.56 12.43
C ASP A 151 8.01 16.63 12.16
N ASN A 152 7.13 16.86 13.11
CA ASN A 152 6.10 17.91 13.05
C ASN A 152 6.67 19.33 13.18
N ALA A 153 7.92 19.48 13.59
CA ALA A 153 8.57 20.78 13.72
C ALA A 153 8.85 21.44 12.37
N THR A 154 8.96 20.63 11.29
CA THR A 154 9.21 21.13 9.95
C THR A 154 7.95 21.02 9.08
N ALA A 155 7.84 21.94 8.11
CA ALA A 155 6.74 21.92 7.15
C ALA A 155 6.74 20.62 6.32
N ASP A 156 7.92 20.15 5.90
CA ASP A 156 8.06 18.91 5.15
C ASP A 156 7.65 17.69 5.98
N GLY A 157 8.04 17.66 7.25
CA GLY A 157 7.65 16.59 8.18
C GLY A 157 6.14 16.55 8.41
N ARG A 158 5.52 17.71 8.62
CA ARG A 158 4.06 17.81 8.76
C ARG A 158 3.35 17.31 7.50
N ALA A 159 3.86 17.68 6.33
CA ALA A 159 3.28 17.21 5.06
C ALA A 159 3.31 15.68 4.94
N LYS A 160 4.38 15.04 5.39
CA LYS A 160 4.50 13.57 5.40
C LYS A 160 3.54 12.93 6.39
N ASN A 161 3.27 13.58 7.52
CA ASN A 161 2.34 13.08 8.52
C ASN A 161 0.88 13.18 8.07
N ARG A 162 0.55 14.15 7.24
CA ARG A 162 -0.79 14.29 6.64
C ARG A 162 -0.95 13.27 5.50
N ARG A 163 -1.46 12.11 5.84
CA ARG A 163 -1.59 10.99 4.91
C ARG A 163 -2.78 10.10 5.23
N VAL A 164 -3.14 9.27 4.29
CA VAL A 164 -4.05 8.13 4.49
C VAL A 164 -3.29 6.87 4.11
N ASP A 165 -3.27 5.92 5.02
CA ASP A 165 -2.62 4.63 4.80
C ASP A 165 -3.68 3.59 4.44
N VAL A 166 -3.44 2.85 3.36
CA VAL A 166 -4.23 1.67 3.00
C VAL A 166 -3.38 0.46 3.34
N MET A 167 -3.87 -0.37 4.25
CA MET A 167 -3.10 -1.48 4.83
C MET A 167 -3.75 -2.81 4.51
N ILE A 168 -2.95 -3.75 4.06
CA ILE A 168 -3.37 -5.16 3.88
C ILE A 168 -2.36 -6.08 4.57
N PRO A 169 -2.80 -7.24 5.08
CA PRO A 169 -1.86 -8.17 5.69
C PRO A 169 -0.89 -8.72 4.66
N LYS A 170 0.34 -8.93 5.08
CA LYS A 170 1.33 -9.63 4.26
C LYS A 170 0.85 -11.06 4.00
N GLU A 171 1.13 -11.52 2.79
CA GLU A 171 0.97 -12.91 2.43
C GLU A 171 1.83 -13.77 3.36
N GLU A 172 1.24 -14.78 3.98
CA GLU A 172 2.01 -15.72 4.80
C GLU A 172 2.93 -16.52 3.87
N THR A 173 4.22 -16.46 4.16
CA THR A 173 5.19 -17.33 3.50
C THR A 173 5.01 -18.73 4.09
N LEU A 174 4.42 -19.62 3.32
CA LEU A 174 4.40 -21.04 3.67
C LEU A 174 5.79 -21.63 3.47
#